data_e19bf7db5a83f87e15bdcf1b3b8a5640
#
_entry.id   e19bf7db5a83f87e15bdcf1b3b8a5640
#
_cell.length_a   1.000
_cell.length_b   1.000
_cell.length_c   1.000
_cell.angle_alpha   90.00
_cell.angle_beta   90.00
_cell.angle_gamma   90.00
#
_symmetry.space_group_name_H-M   'P 1'
#
loop_
_entity.id
_entity.type
_entity.pdbx_description
1 polymer ?
#
loop_
_entity_poly.entity_id
_entity_poly.type
_entity_poly.pdbx_seq_one_letter_code
_entity_poly.pdbx_strand_id
1 'polypeptide(L)'
;GDADFGPLSSEIHMNKVVSYIDKGVAEGADLVVDGRNLNLQGYEKGYFVGPTVFDRVTSDMTIYKEEIFGPVLGIVRCSSYSDAVSLVDNHELGNGAALFTNDGGVSRHFVEKTQIGMVGVNVPIPVPVAYHSFGGWKRSLFGDHHMHGPEGIRFYTKLKTATIAWPAGANTGPEFSIPVLS
;
A
#
# COMPACT_ATOMS: atom_id res chain seq x y z
N GLY A 1 2.97 15.80 -22.41
CA GLY A 1 1.68 16.45 -22.64
C GLY A 1 0.97 16.67 -21.31
N ASP A 2 -0.06 17.47 -21.33
CA ASP A 2 -0.78 17.91 -20.13
C ASP A 2 -1.90 16.94 -19.71
N ALA A 3 -1.67 15.63 -19.86
CA ALA A 3 -2.64 14.60 -19.51
C ALA A 3 -2.50 14.22 -18.03
N ASP A 4 -3.64 14.12 -17.31
CA ASP A 4 -3.66 13.75 -15.89
C ASP A 4 -3.25 12.30 -15.65
N PHE A 5 -3.50 11.41 -16.61
CA PHE A 5 -3.07 10.00 -16.58
C PHE A 5 -2.91 9.42 -18.00
N GLY A 6 -2.14 8.33 -18.11
CA GLY A 6 -1.82 7.66 -19.36
C GLY A 6 -2.66 6.40 -19.63
N PRO A 7 -2.34 5.66 -20.70
CA PRO A 7 -2.98 4.39 -21.00
C PRO A 7 -2.59 3.30 -19.98
N LEU A 8 -3.39 2.24 -19.93
CA LEU A 8 -3.06 1.01 -19.22
C LEU A 8 -1.92 0.27 -19.93
N SER A 9 -1.28 -0.66 -19.24
CA SER A 9 -0.05 -1.33 -19.69
C SER A 9 -0.25 -2.29 -20.87
N SER A 10 -1.46 -2.81 -21.06
CA SER A 10 -1.77 -3.79 -22.12
C SER A 10 -3.27 -3.93 -22.35
N GLU A 11 -3.64 -4.54 -23.47
CA GLU A 11 -5.03 -4.90 -23.77
C GLU A 11 -5.63 -5.86 -22.74
N ILE A 12 -4.85 -6.85 -22.29
CA ILE A 12 -5.29 -7.80 -21.26
C ILE A 12 -5.63 -7.05 -19.97
N HIS A 13 -4.80 -6.09 -19.58
CA HIS A 13 -5.05 -5.28 -18.39
C HIS A 13 -6.26 -4.36 -18.58
N MET A 14 -6.41 -3.74 -19.74
CA MET A 14 -7.58 -2.93 -20.06
C MET A 14 -8.87 -3.75 -19.94
N ASN A 15 -8.91 -4.93 -20.54
CA ASN A 15 -10.07 -5.82 -20.50
C ASN A 15 -10.36 -6.28 -19.05
N LYS A 16 -9.31 -6.52 -18.24
CA LYS A 16 -9.46 -6.82 -16.81
C LYS A 16 -10.13 -5.65 -16.08
N VAL A 17 -9.66 -4.41 -16.26
CA VAL A 17 -10.25 -3.22 -15.62
C VAL A 17 -11.70 -3.04 -16.02
N VAL A 18 -12.03 -3.16 -17.32
CA VAL A 18 -13.41 -3.11 -17.83
C VAL A 18 -14.27 -4.18 -17.16
N SER A 19 -13.77 -5.42 -17.04
CA SER A 19 -14.51 -6.49 -16.37
C SER A 19 -14.82 -6.21 -14.90
N TYR A 20 -13.97 -5.47 -14.19
CA TYR A 20 -14.27 -5.03 -12.82
C TYR A 20 -15.36 -3.96 -12.80
N ILE A 21 -15.38 -3.06 -13.78
CA ILE A 21 -16.47 -2.08 -13.88
C ILE A 21 -17.81 -2.81 -14.10
N ASP A 22 -17.83 -3.81 -14.99
CA ASP A 22 -19.02 -4.63 -15.20
C ASP A 22 -19.46 -5.38 -13.95
N LYS A 23 -18.50 -5.94 -13.19
CA LYS A 23 -18.79 -6.61 -11.91
C LYS A 23 -19.37 -5.63 -10.87
N GLY A 24 -18.79 -4.44 -10.73
CA GLY A 24 -19.29 -3.43 -9.79
C GLY A 24 -20.76 -3.08 -10.06
N VAL A 25 -21.12 -2.91 -11.33
CA VAL A 25 -22.52 -2.70 -11.75
C VAL A 25 -23.39 -3.91 -11.41
N ALA A 26 -22.93 -5.13 -11.74
CA ALA A 26 -23.68 -6.36 -11.48
C ALA A 26 -23.87 -6.65 -10.00
N GLU A 27 -22.93 -6.26 -9.16
CA GLU A 27 -22.99 -6.42 -7.70
C GLU A 27 -23.81 -5.31 -7.00
N GLY A 28 -24.29 -4.30 -7.76
CA GLY A 28 -25.23 -3.29 -7.28
C GLY A 28 -24.59 -2.00 -6.76
N ALA A 29 -23.32 -1.72 -7.08
CA ALA A 29 -22.73 -0.42 -6.84
C ALA A 29 -23.34 0.64 -7.79
N ASP A 30 -23.50 1.86 -7.31
CA ASP A 30 -24.01 2.97 -8.13
C ASP A 30 -22.89 3.50 -9.04
N LEU A 31 -22.97 3.26 -10.33
CA LEU A 31 -22.03 3.78 -11.33
C LEU A 31 -22.32 5.26 -11.60
N VAL A 32 -21.53 6.15 -11.00
CA VAL A 32 -21.69 7.61 -11.10
C VAL A 32 -21.02 8.17 -12.35
N VAL A 33 -19.82 7.66 -12.66
CA VAL A 33 -19.05 8.00 -13.86
C VAL A 33 -18.59 6.72 -14.53
N ASP A 34 -18.83 6.60 -15.83
CA ASP A 34 -18.45 5.43 -16.63
C ASP A 34 -17.32 5.77 -17.60
N GLY A 35 -16.14 5.21 -17.35
CA GLY A 35 -14.95 5.43 -18.18
C GLY A 35 -14.77 4.44 -19.33
N ARG A 36 -15.65 3.44 -19.52
CA ARG A 36 -15.48 2.38 -20.51
C ARG A 36 -15.50 2.87 -21.96
N ASN A 37 -16.20 3.97 -22.24
CA ASN A 37 -16.41 4.49 -23.58
C ASN A 37 -15.47 5.67 -23.93
N LEU A 38 -14.34 5.79 -23.28
CA LEU A 38 -13.37 6.84 -23.60
C LEU A 38 -12.78 6.58 -25.00
N ASN A 39 -13.03 7.52 -25.94
CA ASN A 39 -12.43 7.52 -27.25
C ASN A 39 -11.54 8.76 -27.40
N LEU A 40 -10.24 8.55 -27.61
CA LEU A 40 -9.27 9.61 -27.81
C LEU A 40 -8.87 9.66 -29.29
N GLN A 41 -9.25 10.75 -29.98
CA GLN A 41 -8.93 10.94 -31.39
C GLN A 41 -7.41 10.90 -31.63
N GLY A 42 -6.96 10.04 -32.55
CA GLY A 42 -5.55 9.81 -32.87
C GLY A 42 -4.85 8.79 -31.97
N TYR A 43 -5.55 8.23 -30.97
CA TYR A 43 -5.03 7.22 -30.04
C TYR A 43 -5.95 6.00 -29.95
N GLU A 44 -6.73 5.71 -30.97
CA GLU A 44 -7.78 4.66 -30.98
C GLU A 44 -7.22 3.26 -30.73
N LYS A 45 -5.92 3.07 -30.96
CA LYS A 45 -5.23 1.79 -30.69
C LYS A 45 -4.59 1.72 -29.29
N GLY A 46 -4.75 2.75 -28.50
CA GLY A 46 -4.22 2.79 -27.14
C GLY A 46 -5.15 2.11 -26.13
N TYR A 47 -4.58 1.62 -25.04
CA TYR A 47 -5.31 0.89 -23.99
C TYR A 47 -5.88 1.86 -22.94
N PHE A 48 -6.79 2.75 -23.37
CA PHE A 48 -7.35 3.80 -22.52
C PHE A 48 -8.68 3.36 -21.91
N VAL A 49 -8.80 3.59 -20.61
CA VAL A 49 -10.06 3.57 -19.86
C VAL A 49 -10.17 4.90 -19.14
N GLY A 50 -11.30 5.56 -19.25
CA GLY A 50 -11.55 6.84 -18.57
C GLY A 50 -11.75 6.66 -17.06
N PRO A 51 -11.76 7.78 -16.31
CA PRO A 51 -12.11 7.76 -14.91
C PRO A 51 -13.46 7.11 -14.69
N THR A 52 -13.54 6.18 -13.75
CA THR A 52 -14.78 5.51 -13.37
C THR A 52 -15.00 5.72 -11.87
N VAL A 53 -16.21 6.10 -11.48
CA VAL A 53 -16.56 6.34 -10.08
C VAL A 53 -17.79 5.52 -9.72
N PHE A 54 -17.65 4.71 -8.69
CA PHE A 54 -18.74 4.01 -8.04
C PHE A 54 -19.07 4.64 -6.69
N ASP A 55 -20.35 4.80 -6.39
CA ASP A 55 -20.83 5.11 -5.04
C ASP A 55 -21.53 3.88 -4.42
N ARG A 56 -21.74 3.91 -3.13
CA ARG A 56 -22.39 2.86 -2.35
C ARG A 56 -21.74 1.48 -2.50
N VAL A 57 -20.41 1.47 -2.67
CA VAL A 57 -19.64 0.24 -2.65
C VAL A 57 -19.69 -0.36 -1.24
N THR A 58 -19.86 -1.67 -1.16
CA THR A 58 -19.88 -2.40 0.12
C THR A 58 -18.69 -3.35 0.23
N SER A 59 -18.33 -3.74 1.45
CA SER A 59 -17.14 -4.57 1.73
C SER A 59 -17.21 -6.01 1.20
N ASP A 60 -18.37 -6.47 0.78
CA ASP A 60 -18.58 -7.78 0.17
C ASP A 60 -18.42 -7.79 -1.36
N MET A 61 -18.42 -6.63 -1.99
CA MET A 61 -18.25 -6.50 -3.44
C MET A 61 -16.82 -6.85 -3.90
N THR A 62 -16.70 -7.39 -5.09
CA THR A 62 -15.41 -7.75 -5.72
C THR A 62 -14.54 -6.52 -5.93
N ILE A 63 -15.13 -5.40 -6.35
CA ILE A 63 -14.42 -4.13 -6.58
C ILE A 63 -13.87 -3.48 -5.29
N TYR A 64 -14.36 -3.91 -4.10
CA TYR A 64 -13.78 -3.52 -2.82
C TYR A 64 -12.63 -4.45 -2.41
N LYS A 65 -12.81 -5.77 -2.58
CA LYS A 65 -11.89 -6.80 -2.09
C LYS A 65 -10.62 -6.91 -2.92
N GLU A 66 -10.74 -6.74 -4.25
CA GLU A 66 -9.67 -7.00 -5.19
C GLU A 66 -9.02 -5.71 -5.70
N GLU A 67 -7.71 -5.72 -5.88
CA GLU A 67 -6.96 -4.61 -6.45
C GLU A 67 -7.21 -4.53 -7.96
N ILE A 68 -7.91 -3.50 -8.42
CA ILE A 68 -8.27 -3.30 -9.84
C ILE A 68 -7.04 -2.86 -10.65
N PHE A 69 -6.21 -2.00 -10.10
CA PHE A 69 -5.03 -1.40 -10.72
C PHE A 69 -5.36 -0.59 -11.98
N GLY A 70 -6.41 0.22 -11.90
CA GLY A 70 -6.90 1.05 -13.00
C GLY A 70 -7.60 2.31 -12.50
N PRO A 71 -8.09 3.18 -13.40
CA PRO A 71 -8.71 4.47 -13.05
C PRO A 71 -10.15 4.30 -12.52
N VAL A 72 -10.33 3.48 -11.50
CA VAL A 72 -11.62 3.16 -10.88
C VAL A 72 -11.57 3.53 -9.41
N LEU A 73 -12.50 4.38 -8.98
CA LEU A 73 -12.67 4.82 -7.60
C LEU A 73 -13.98 4.25 -7.04
N GLY A 74 -13.90 3.53 -5.94
CA GLY A 74 -15.05 3.08 -5.16
C GLY A 74 -15.25 3.94 -3.92
N ILE A 75 -16.46 4.45 -3.69
CA ILE A 75 -16.84 5.23 -2.51
C ILE A 75 -17.66 4.33 -1.59
N VAL A 76 -17.12 4.07 -0.40
CA VAL A 76 -17.81 3.39 0.69
C VAL A 76 -18.31 4.43 1.69
N ARG A 77 -19.60 4.43 1.97
CA ARG A 77 -20.21 5.37 2.93
C ARG A 77 -20.26 4.73 4.31
N CYS A 78 -19.66 5.39 5.29
CA CYS A 78 -19.66 4.96 6.69
C CYS A 78 -20.54 5.89 7.53
N SER A 79 -21.21 5.34 8.53
CA SER A 79 -22.05 6.10 9.47
C SER A 79 -21.25 6.77 10.57
N SER A 80 -20.04 6.26 10.84
CA SER A 80 -19.15 6.78 11.89
C SER A 80 -17.68 6.66 11.50
N TYR A 81 -16.83 7.41 12.20
CA TYR A 81 -15.39 7.29 12.12
C TYR A 81 -14.91 5.87 12.51
N SER A 82 -15.52 5.28 13.53
CA SER A 82 -15.20 3.93 13.98
C SER A 82 -15.47 2.88 12.89
N ASP A 83 -16.58 3.02 12.16
CA ASP A 83 -16.88 2.12 11.03
C ASP A 83 -15.83 2.26 9.91
N ALA A 84 -15.42 3.49 9.61
CA ALA A 84 -14.39 3.74 8.60
C ALA A 84 -13.03 3.13 8.99
N VAL A 85 -12.62 3.28 10.25
CA VAL A 85 -11.38 2.65 10.77
C VAL A 85 -11.49 1.14 10.68
N SER A 86 -12.63 0.56 11.06
CA SER A 86 -12.86 -0.89 11.00
C SER A 86 -12.77 -1.43 9.58
N LEU A 87 -13.25 -0.71 8.57
CA LEU A 87 -13.10 -1.10 7.16
C LEU A 87 -11.62 -1.14 6.74
N VAL A 88 -10.85 -0.12 7.12
CA VAL A 88 -9.40 -0.06 6.83
C VAL A 88 -8.67 -1.22 7.51
N ASP A 89 -8.96 -1.48 8.78
CA ASP A 89 -8.28 -2.50 9.57
C ASP A 89 -8.64 -3.92 9.17
N ASN A 90 -9.87 -4.17 8.76
CA ASN A 90 -10.35 -5.51 8.36
C ASN A 90 -9.99 -5.86 6.91
N HIS A 91 -9.54 -4.91 6.10
CA HIS A 91 -9.08 -5.19 4.75
C HIS A 91 -7.79 -6.02 4.77
N GLU A 92 -7.68 -7.03 3.91
CA GLU A 92 -6.48 -7.91 3.85
C GLU A 92 -5.23 -7.20 3.32
N LEU A 93 -5.38 -6.13 2.57
CA LEU A 93 -4.30 -5.27 2.10
C LEU A 93 -4.12 -4.08 3.05
N GLY A 94 -2.88 -3.65 3.25
CA GLY A 94 -2.54 -2.56 4.15
C GLY A 94 -1.40 -1.70 3.64
N ASN A 95 -1.44 -1.29 2.36
CA ASN A 95 -0.36 -0.52 1.76
C ASN A 95 -0.33 0.92 2.27
N GLY A 96 -1.39 1.68 2.03
CA GLY A 96 -1.45 3.08 2.44
C GLY A 96 -2.88 3.54 2.67
N ALA A 97 -3.04 4.49 3.59
CA ALA A 97 -4.30 5.18 3.84
C ALA A 97 -4.06 6.67 4.08
N ALA A 98 -5.01 7.50 3.69
CA ALA A 98 -4.99 8.93 3.95
C ALA A 98 -6.24 9.34 4.72
N LEU A 99 -6.04 10.13 5.78
CA LEU A 99 -7.09 10.75 6.56
C LEU A 99 -7.11 12.26 6.29
N PHE A 100 -8.27 12.81 5.99
CA PHE A 100 -8.48 14.25 5.88
C PHE A 100 -9.34 14.73 7.04
N THR A 101 -8.76 15.52 7.94
CA THR A 101 -9.43 16.01 9.15
C THR A 101 -8.79 17.29 9.67
N ASN A 102 -9.58 18.09 10.37
CA ASN A 102 -9.08 19.23 11.16
C ASN A 102 -8.96 18.90 12.65
N ASP A 103 -9.32 17.67 13.07
CA ASP A 103 -9.26 17.23 14.46
C ASP A 103 -7.94 16.50 14.75
N GLY A 104 -7.10 17.09 15.62
CA GLY A 104 -5.83 16.53 16.01
C GLY A 104 -5.94 15.26 16.87
N GLY A 105 -7.05 15.05 17.58
CA GLY A 105 -7.34 13.83 18.34
C GLY A 105 -7.62 12.66 17.41
N VAL A 106 -8.52 12.88 16.44
CA VAL A 106 -8.84 11.91 15.38
C VAL A 106 -7.59 11.56 14.58
N SER A 107 -6.78 12.56 14.23
CA SER A 107 -5.52 12.35 13.50
C SER A 107 -4.55 11.43 14.26
N ARG A 108 -4.27 11.71 15.52
CA ARG A 108 -3.40 10.85 16.35
C ARG A 108 -3.95 9.44 16.50
N HIS A 109 -5.24 9.32 16.79
CA HIS A 109 -5.89 8.02 16.93
C HIS A 109 -5.78 7.20 15.64
N PHE A 110 -5.99 7.81 14.48
CA PHE A 110 -5.89 7.11 13.20
C PHE A 110 -4.48 6.59 12.94
N VAL A 111 -3.45 7.44 13.12
CA VAL A 111 -2.04 7.05 12.92
C VAL A 111 -1.60 5.93 13.88
N GLU A 112 -2.07 5.97 15.13
CA GLU A 112 -1.65 4.99 16.15
C GLU A 112 -2.39 3.65 16.04
N LYS A 113 -3.63 3.65 15.56
CA LYS A 113 -4.50 2.47 15.65
C LYS A 113 -4.66 1.71 14.35
N THR A 114 -4.57 2.36 13.19
CA THR A 114 -4.78 1.66 11.93
C THR A 114 -3.64 0.72 11.57
N GLN A 115 -3.99 -0.46 11.08
CA GLN A 115 -3.07 -1.52 10.68
C GLN A 115 -2.62 -1.32 9.22
N ILE A 116 -1.96 -0.19 8.95
CA ILE A 116 -1.54 0.27 7.61
C ILE A 116 -0.08 0.65 7.64
N GLY A 117 0.67 0.31 6.60
CA GLY A 117 2.11 0.57 6.53
C GLY A 117 2.47 2.03 6.29
N MET A 118 1.66 2.76 5.51
CA MET A 118 1.87 4.17 5.23
C MET A 118 0.60 4.97 5.54
N VAL A 119 0.70 5.97 6.40
CA VAL A 119 -0.45 6.80 6.79
C VAL A 119 -0.16 8.26 6.47
N GLY A 120 -1.06 8.88 5.71
CA GLY A 120 -1.07 10.32 5.45
C GLY A 120 -2.16 11.03 6.26
N VAL A 121 -1.85 12.21 6.77
CA VAL A 121 -2.86 13.11 7.35
C VAL A 121 -2.88 14.37 6.52
N ASN A 122 -4.02 14.64 5.88
CA ASN A 122 -4.18 15.74 4.92
C ASN A 122 -3.20 15.68 3.74
N VAL A 123 -2.70 14.49 3.43
CA VAL A 123 -1.84 14.18 2.29
C VAL A 123 -2.45 12.99 1.55
N PRO A 124 -2.80 13.12 0.26
CA PRO A 124 -3.55 12.09 -0.46
C PRO A 124 -2.75 10.82 -0.74
N ILE A 125 -1.43 10.93 -0.92
CA ILE A 125 -0.55 9.80 -1.22
C ILE A 125 0.63 9.83 -0.24
N PRO A 126 0.63 8.97 0.81
CA PRO A 126 1.61 9.02 1.90
C PRO A 126 2.93 8.31 1.56
N VAL A 127 3.45 8.49 0.35
CA VAL A 127 4.71 7.89 -0.09
C VAL A 127 5.85 8.89 0.05
N PRO A 128 6.83 8.65 0.95
CA PRO A 128 7.98 9.52 1.10
C PRO A 128 9.03 9.28 -0.02
N VAL A 129 10.08 10.10 -0.04
CA VAL A 129 11.23 9.86 -0.91
C VAL A 129 12.01 8.60 -0.48
N ALA A 130 12.63 7.92 -1.43
CA ALA A 130 13.17 6.57 -1.29
C ALA A 130 14.34 6.40 -0.29
N TYR A 131 14.89 7.48 0.27
CA TYR A 131 15.89 7.36 1.35
C TYR A 131 15.25 7.08 2.73
N HIS A 132 13.93 7.23 2.88
CA HIS A 132 13.19 6.74 4.03
C HIS A 132 12.71 5.32 3.80
N SER A 133 12.64 4.52 4.86
CA SER A 133 11.98 3.22 4.80
C SER A 133 10.47 3.40 4.77
N PHE A 134 9.81 2.78 3.80
CA PHE A 134 8.35 2.80 3.68
C PHE A 134 7.86 1.54 2.95
N GLY A 135 6.61 1.20 3.13
CA GLY A 135 5.95 0.08 2.47
C GLY A 135 4.68 -0.35 3.17
N GLY A 136 4.02 -1.35 2.63
CA GLY A 136 2.77 -1.89 3.14
C GLY A 136 2.95 -2.79 4.35
N TRP A 137 1.81 -3.06 5.00
CA TRP A 137 1.62 -4.11 5.98
C TRP A 137 0.70 -5.19 5.43
N LYS A 138 0.40 -6.19 6.21
CA LYS A 138 -0.51 -7.31 5.84
C LYS A 138 -0.06 -7.97 4.53
N ARG A 139 -0.97 -8.27 3.62
CA ARG A 139 -0.66 -8.85 2.30
C ARG A 139 -0.03 -7.87 1.30
N SER A 140 0.13 -6.61 1.67
CA SER A 140 0.83 -5.62 0.83
C SER A 140 2.35 -5.67 0.96
N LEU A 141 2.90 -6.56 1.76
CA LEU A 141 4.35 -6.75 1.93
C LEU A 141 4.68 -8.23 2.09
N PHE A 142 5.82 -8.65 1.53
CA PHE A 142 6.42 -9.97 1.77
C PHE A 142 7.55 -9.83 2.80
N GLY A 143 7.37 -10.42 3.99
CA GLY A 143 8.31 -10.30 5.12
C GLY A 143 8.12 -9.03 5.94
N ASP A 144 9.10 -8.72 6.80
CA ASP A 144 8.98 -7.66 7.80
C ASP A 144 9.78 -6.38 7.47
N HIS A 145 10.70 -6.46 6.49
CA HIS A 145 11.55 -5.35 6.11
C HIS A 145 11.12 -4.72 4.79
N HIS A 146 11.04 -3.40 4.77
CA HIS A 146 10.79 -2.63 3.55
C HIS A 146 12.06 -2.57 2.67
N MET A 147 11.89 -2.34 1.36
CA MET A 147 12.98 -2.34 0.39
C MET A 147 13.74 -1.01 0.30
N HIS A 148 13.22 0.07 0.83
CA HIS A 148 13.76 1.42 0.73
C HIS A 148 14.40 1.90 2.02
N GLY A 149 15.29 2.90 1.91
CA GLY A 149 15.97 3.50 3.04
C GLY A 149 16.89 2.52 3.78
N PRO A 150 17.14 2.71 5.08
CA PRO A 150 18.03 1.84 5.88
C PRO A 150 17.59 0.38 5.93
N GLU A 151 16.29 0.11 5.87
CA GLU A 151 15.76 -1.26 5.85
C GLU A 151 16.12 -2.01 4.57
N GLY A 152 16.38 -1.32 3.45
CA GLY A 152 16.85 -1.94 2.22
C GLY A 152 18.18 -2.69 2.40
N ILE A 153 19.08 -2.19 3.24
CA ILE A 153 20.32 -2.89 3.57
C ILE A 153 20.01 -4.20 4.31
N ARG A 154 19.13 -4.16 5.31
CA ARG A 154 18.72 -5.33 6.08
C ARG A 154 17.98 -6.35 5.22
N PHE A 155 17.17 -5.89 4.27
CA PHE A 155 16.44 -6.76 3.34
C PHE A 155 17.38 -7.60 2.46
N TYR A 156 18.47 -7.00 1.94
CA TYR A 156 19.39 -7.65 1.01
C TYR A 156 20.61 -8.29 1.67
N THR A 157 20.79 -8.15 2.98
CA THR A 157 21.97 -8.66 3.70
C THR A 157 21.59 -9.53 4.87
N LYS A 158 22.58 -10.27 5.37
CA LYS A 158 22.45 -11.06 6.60
C LYS A 158 23.45 -10.55 7.64
N LEU A 159 23.01 -10.41 8.87
CA LEU A 159 23.88 -10.09 9.99
C LEU A 159 24.79 -11.30 10.28
N LYS A 160 26.08 -11.03 10.42
CA LYS A 160 27.06 -12.02 10.92
C LYS A 160 27.75 -11.45 12.15
N THR A 161 27.71 -12.21 13.23
CA THR A 161 28.46 -11.88 14.45
C THR A 161 29.70 -12.74 14.50
N ALA A 162 30.86 -12.13 14.78
CA ALA A 162 32.11 -12.83 15.00
C ALA A 162 32.70 -12.36 16.36
N THR A 163 33.02 -13.33 17.20
CA THR A 163 33.76 -13.11 18.44
C THR A 163 35.14 -13.70 18.28
N ILE A 164 36.17 -12.87 18.41
CA ILE A 164 37.56 -13.26 18.14
C ILE A 164 38.40 -12.91 19.36
N ALA A 165 39.17 -13.88 19.86
CA ALA A 165 40.18 -13.63 20.88
C ALA A 165 41.57 -13.98 20.33
N TRP A 166 42.54 -13.11 20.53
CA TRP A 166 43.92 -13.32 20.19
C TRP A 166 44.72 -13.57 21.45
N PRO A 167 45.08 -14.85 21.79
CA PRO A 167 45.88 -15.11 22.97
C PRO A 167 47.30 -14.49 22.83
N ALA A 168 47.74 -13.79 23.85
CA ALA A 168 49.06 -13.19 23.93
C ALA A 168 50.07 -14.29 24.33
N GLY A 169 50.84 -14.83 23.37
CA GLY A 169 51.93 -15.79 23.60
C GLY A 169 51.61 -17.23 23.20
N ALA A 170 52.65 -18.01 22.83
CA ALA A 170 52.55 -19.33 22.27
C ALA A 170 52.12 -20.46 23.26
N ASN A 171 51.92 -20.16 24.55
CA ASN A 171 51.70 -21.17 25.59
C ASN A 171 50.43 -20.97 26.45
N THR A 172 49.53 -20.10 26.08
CA THR A 172 48.24 -19.97 26.78
C THR A 172 47.17 -20.76 26.04
N GLY A 173 46.69 -21.84 26.66
CA GLY A 173 45.49 -22.57 26.15
C GLY A 173 44.29 -21.64 26.08
N PRO A 174 43.23 -22.07 25.41
CA PRO A 174 42.03 -21.22 25.26
C PRO A 174 41.43 -20.93 26.64
N GLU A 175 41.50 -19.65 27.09
CA GLU A 175 40.78 -19.18 28.24
C GLU A 175 39.35 -18.78 27.83
N PHE A 176 38.38 -19.56 28.26
CA PHE A 176 36.95 -19.23 28.10
C PHE A 176 36.52 -18.37 29.32
N SER A 177 36.99 -17.15 29.41
CA SER A 177 36.47 -16.20 30.37
C SER A 177 35.47 -15.24 29.67
N ILE A 178 34.25 -15.19 30.18
CA ILE A 178 33.25 -14.20 29.74
C ILE A 178 33.59 -12.89 30.49
N PRO A 179 33.87 -11.78 29.78
CA PRO A 179 34.08 -10.50 30.45
C PRO A 179 32.84 -10.09 31.23
N VAL A 180 32.92 -9.94 32.53
CA VAL A 180 31.87 -9.32 33.35
C VAL A 180 32.12 -7.82 33.38
N LEU A 181 31.09 -7.04 33.01
CA LEU A 181 31.11 -5.61 33.14
C LEU A 181 31.13 -5.28 34.68
N SER A 182 32.18 -4.66 35.12
CA SER A 182 32.30 -4.10 36.46
C SER A 182 31.69 -2.70 36.54
#